data_33f6e2a883ddebf1c89478f411533176
#
_entry.id   33f6e2a883ddebf1c89478f411533176
#
_cell.length_a   1.000
_cell.length_b   1.000
_cell.length_c   1.000
_cell.angle_alpha   90.00
_cell.angle_beta   90.00
_cell.angle_gamma   90.00
#
_symmetry.space_group_name_H-M   'P 1'
#
loop_
_entity.id
_entity.type
_entity.pdbx_description
1 polymer ?
#
loop_
_entity_poly.entity_id
_entity_poly.type
_entity_poly.pdbx_seq_one_letter_code
_entity_poly.pdbx_strand_id
1 'polypeptide(L)'
;MVPDDAMLAIGKMDEPLPLETLIRAAFLASGASGNELDNNVEEVLEIIDSLPLPASLDMAGRGETVLEWMHENLLKRYMELQTSLTVLLEKGTYNCVSSAVLYMLLTRGIGMPVHGVLTKDHAFCHIPAVGESGGVDVETTTKHGFDAGSRRLARDSFTNRTGFIYVPAGRQRRDIGEKELISLIYQNRVSVLQKSGGWDEAVGLSLDRWVLTKNQAAMKDYQLSIRNYAINLNEKKRHAQGLLFLNDAAKTLGKNHGLGDIASTLLGNAVVFNLRKNNIEEARAILEDENLGILVPRDFLAARHLDIMRRELEITVLGVRDESSFRAALADVDEALASDIIDAGKWEELSVFLWTREAQRKSVGGDWMAGWLLLKTAPRSTQVIPEWDELESTYEYNAIITYHNRFAAAMRQKRVDAASRILNEGLEQFPDSSVLSADKKLLRERP
;
A
#
# COMPACT_ATOMS: atom_id res chain seq x y z
N MET A 1 -14.60 -8.04 -9.35
CA MET A 1 -15.20 -8.54 -8.09
C MET A 1 -16.71 -8.61 -8.27
N VAL A 2 -17.33 -9.69 -7.83
CA VAL A 2 -18.78 -9.92 -7.95
C VAL A 2 -19.32 -10.09 -6.54
N PRO A 3 -20.37 -9.33 -6.13
CA PRO A 3 -21.03 -9.53 -4.86
C PRO A 3 -21.80 -10.85 -4.85
N ASP A 4 -22.16 -11.33 -3.66
CA ASP A 4 -23.11 -12.43 -3.52
C ASP A 4 -24.45 -12.07 -4.18
N ASP A 5 -24.95 -12.94 -5.05
CA ASP A 5 -26.17 -12.67 -5.84
C ASP A 5 -27.41 -12.50 -4.97
N ALA A 6 -27.54 -13.29 -3.89
CA ALA A 6 -28.65 -13.20 -2.96
C ALA A 6 -28.58 -11.88 -2.18
N MET A 7 -27.39 -11.47 -1.72
CA MET A 7 -27.20 -10.18 -1.06
C MET A 7 -27.46 -9.00 -1.99
N LEU A 8 -27.06 -9.09 -3.25
CA LEU A 8 -27.36 -8.07 -4.25
C LEU A 8 -28.87 -7.95 -4.50
N ALA A 9 -29.61 -9.06 -4.52
CA ALA A 9 -31.07 -9.07 -4.64
C ALA A 9 -31.74 -8.46 -3.42
N ILE A 10 -31.35 -8.86 -2.21
CA ILE A 10 -31.88 -8.34 -0.94
C ILE A 10 -31.57 -6.84 -0.79
N GLY A 11 -30.40 -6.40 -1.20
CA GLY A 11 -30.01 -4.98 -1.18
C GLY A 11 -30.92 -4.07 -2.03
N LYS A 12 -31.61 -4.61 -3.03
CA LYS A 12 -32.57 -3.87 -3.89
C LYS A 12 -33.98 -3.80 -3.30
N MET A 13 -34.31 -4.60 -2.30
CA MET A 13 -35.64 -4.61 -1.65
C MET A 13 -35.74 -3.44 -0.69
N ASP A 14 -36.96 -2.96 -0.46
CA ASP A 14 -37.25 -1.94 0.57
C ASP A 14 -37.40 -2.58 1.95
N GLU A 15 -37.15 -1.82 3.02
CA GLU A 15 -37.42 -2.23 4.39
C GLU A 15 -38.86 -1.84 4.79
N PRO A 16 -39.57 -2.63 5.58
CA PRO A 16 -39.12 -3.86 6.23
C PRO A 16 -39.06 -5.04 5.27
N LEU A 17 -38.03 -5.89 5.43
CA LEU A 17 -37.93 -7.11 4.64
C LEU A 17 -38.96 -8.17 5.03
N PRO A 18 -39.41 -9.05 4.09
CA PRO A 18 -40.15 -10.25 4.47
C PRO A 18 -39.36 -11.07 5.49
N LEU A 19 -40.00 -11.68 6.47
CA LEU A 19 -39.34 -12.33 7.61
C LEU A 19 -38.34 -13.38 7.19
N GLU A 20 -38.71 -14.32 6.30
CA GLU A 20 -37.81 -15.35 5.83
C GLU A 20 -36.59 -14.76 5.09
N THR A 21 -36.82 -13.70 4.28
CA THR A 21 -35.69 -12.99 3.60
C THR A 21 -34.78 -12.32 4.63
N LEU A 22 -35.32 -11.75 5.70
CA LEU A 22 -34.56 -11.13 6.78
C LEU A 22 -33.68 -12.16 7.51
N ILE A 23 -34.27 -13.32 7.86
CA ILE A 23 -33.55 -14.45 8.49
C ILE A 23 -32.44 -14.93 7.55
N ARG A 24 -32.77 -15.19 6.29
CA ARG A 24 -31.81 -15.64 5.26
C ARG A 24 -30.63 -14.65 5.10
N ALA A 25 -30.91 -13.35 5.07
CA ALA A 25 -29.87 -12.31 5.00
C ALA A 25 -28.91 -12.36 6.19
N ALA A 26 -29.43 -12.56 7.39
CA ALA A 26 -28.62 -12.62 8.60
C ALA A 26 -27.70 -13.85 8.65
N PHE A 27 -28.16 -15.00 8.15
CA PHE A 27 -27.34 -16.21 8.08
C PHE A 27 -26.34 -16.19 6.92
N LEU A 28 -26.69 -15.63 5.76
CA LEU A 28 -25.73 -15.35 4.69
C LEU A 28 -24.61 -14.43 5.20
N ALA A 29 -24.95 -13.35 5.90
CA ALA A 29 -23.96 -12.49 6.52
C ALA A 29 -23.07 -13.21 7.53
N SER A 30 -23.61 -14.24 8.21
CA SER A 30 -22.87 -15.11 9.13
C SER A 30 -21.98 -16.14 8.42
N GLY A 31 -22.15 -16.33 7.11
CA GLY A 31 -21.36 -17.25 6.27
C GLY A 31 -22.03 -18.59 6.00
N ALA A 32 -23.28 -18.77 6.39
CA ALA A 32 -24.04 -19.98 6.05
C ALA A 32 -24.37 -20.04 4.55
N SER A 33 -24.42 -21.23 3.97
CA SER A 33 -24.74 -21.46 2.57
C SER A 33 -25.38 -22.81 2.35
N GLY A 34 -26.07 -23.00 1.20
CA GLY A 34 -26.68 -24.26 0.83
C GLY A 34 -27.62 -24.80 1.92
N ASN A 35 -27.58 -26.11 2.22
CA ASN A 35 -28.44 -26.75 3.19
C ASN A 35 -28.29 -26.20 4.63
N GLU A 36 -27.08 -25.76 5.00
CA GLU A 36 -26.89 -25.11 6.32
C GLU A 36 -27.71 -23.84 6.46
N LEU A 37 -27.77 -23.03 5.40
CA LEU A 37 -28.59 -21.82 5.37
C LEU A 37 -30.08 -22.15 5.52
N ASP A 38 -30.55 -23.14 4.77
CA ASP A 38 -31.97 -23.53 4.80
C ASP A 38 -32.36 -24.10 6.18
N ASN A 39 -31.54 -24.98 6.76
CA ASN A 39 -31.77 -25.51 8.11
C ASN A 39 -31.79 -24.40 9.18
N ASN A 40 -30.84 -23.45 9.11
CA ASN A 40 -30.81 -22.33 10.06
C ASN A 40 -32.06 -21.44 9.94
N VAL A 41 -32.57 -21.24 8.72
CA VAL A 41 -33.82 -20.48 8.51
C VAL A 41 -35.00 -21.20 9.14
N GLU A 42 -35.15 -22.53 8.91
CA GLU A 42 -36.22 -23.35 9.51
C GLU A 42 -36.11 -23.35 11.02
N GLU A 43 -34.93 -23.52 11.61
CA GLU A 43 -34.71 -23.51 13.06
C GLU A 43 -35.20 -22.18 13.70
N VAL A 44 -34.87 -21.02 13.08
CA VAL A 44 -35.34 -19.73 13.61
C VAL A 44 -36.86 -19.59 13.50
N LEU A 45 -37.47 -20.08 12.42
CA LEU A 45 -38.94 -20.06 12.29
C LEU A 45 -39.60 -20.96 13.33
N GLU A 46 -39.06 -22.16 13.60
CA GLU A 46 -39.56 -23.05 14.68
C GLU A 46 -39.39 -22.41 16.07
N ILE A 47 -38.29 -21.73 16.31
CA ILE A 47 -38.06 -20.97 17.55
C ILE A 47 -39.17 -19.90 17.72
N ILE A 48 -39.46 -19.13 16.67
CA ILE A 48 -40.49 -18.08 16.69
C ILE A 48 -41.84 -18.67 17.05
N ASP A 49 -42.23 -19.78 16.43
CA ASP A 49 -43.51 -20.45 16.65
C ASP A 49 -43.62 -21.05 18.07
N SER A 50 -42.47 -21.42 18.68
CA SER A 50 -42.44 -22.01 20.03
C SER A 50 -42.31 -21.03 21.18
N LEU A 51 -42.16 -19.71 20.90
CA LEU A 51 -42.00 -18.71 21.94
C LEU A 51 -43.18 -18.70 22.94
N PRO A 52 -42.94 -18.75 24.26
CA PRO A 52 -43.99 -18.82 25.28
C PRO A 52 -44.63 -17.44 25.55
N LEU A 53 -45.45 -16.97 24.62
CA LEU A 53 -46.05 -15.62 24.66
C LEU A 53 -47.54 -15.65 24.99
N PRO A 54 -47.93 -15.49 26.25
CA PRO A 54 -49.33 -15.37 26.60
C PRO A 54 -50.02 -14.20 25.87
N ALA A 55 -51.27 -14.41 25.42
CA ALA A 55 -52.04 -13.39 24.71
C ALA A 55 -52.28 -12.12 25.52
N SER A 56 -52.18 -12.20 26.86
CA SER A 56 -52.37 -11.09 27.78
C SER A 56 -51.23 -10.11 27.87
N LEU A 57 -50.05 -10.46 27.31
CA LEU A 57 -48.89 -9.58 27.35
C LEU A 57 -49.04 -8.41 26.38
N ASP A 58 -48.76 -7.22 26.87
CA ASP A 58 -48.55 -6.06 26.03
C ASP A 58 -47.22 -6.15 25.23
N MET A 59 -46.96 -5.19 24.38
CA MET A 59 -45.79 -5.19 23.52
C MET A 59 -44.47 -5.18 24.33
N ALA A 60 -44.41 -4.41 25.41
CA ALA A 60 -43.22 -4.36 26.26
C ALA A 60 -42.99 -5.71 26.96
N GLY A 61 -44.02 -6.31 27.53
CA GLY A 61 -43.96 -7.63 28.16
C GLY A 61 -43.55 -8.73 27.18
N ARG A 62 -44.02 -8.68 25.93
CA ARG A 62 -43.58 -9.63 24.87
C ARG A 62 -42.11 -9.48 24.57
N GLY A 63 -41.61 -8.23 24.41
CA GLY A 63 -40.20 -7.97 24.17
C GLY A 63 -39.29 -8.42 25.31
N GLU A 64 -39.71 -8.20 26.57
CA GLU A 64 -38.97 -8.68 27.76
C GLU A 64 -38.93 -10.21 27.80
N THR A 65 -40.07 -10.88 27.54
CA THR A 65 -40.17 -12.35 27.49
C THR A 65 -39.22 -12.94 26.39
N VAL A 66 -39.16 -12.34 25.21
CA VAL A 66 -38.23 -12.78 24.16
C VAL A 66 -36.79 -12.68 24.64
N LEU A 67 -36.38 -11.57 25.26
CA LEU A 67 -35.03 -11.39 25.79
C LEU A 67 -34.70 -12.44 26.86
N GLU A 68 -35.58 -12.65 27.82
CA GLU A 68 -35.41 -13.65 28.89
C GLU A 68 -35.27 -15.05 28.30
N TRP A 69 -36.16 -15.41 27.36
CA TRP A 69 -36.15 -16.69 26.68
C TRP A 69 -34.85 -16.93 25.93
N MET A 70 -34.34 -15.92 25.21
CA MET A 70 -33.03 -16.01 24.53
C MET A 70 -31.91 -16.33 25.51
N HIS A 71 -31.86 -15.67 26.67
CA HIS A 71 -30.82 -15.91 27.66
C HIS A 71 -30.96 -17.25 28.40
N GLU A 72 -32.14 -17.79 28.50
CA GLU A 72 -32.38 -19.10 29.11
C GLU A 72 -32.04 -20.25 28.16
N ASN A 73 -32.30 -20.09 26.86
CA ASN A 73 -32.25 -21.20 25.91
C ASN A 73 -31.01 -21.12 24.96
N LEU A 74 -30.63 -19.91 24.52
CA LEU A 74 -29.65 -19.72 23.42
C LEU A 74 -28.37 -19.02 23.87
N LEU A 75 -28.42 -17.93 24.62
CA LEU A 75 -27.30 -17.05 24.91
C LEU A 75 -26.51 -17.53 26.15
N LYS A 76 -25.54 -18.41 25.96
CA LYS A 76 -24.76 -19.05 27.05
C LYS A 76 -23.50 -18.27 27.43
N ARG A 77 -22.72 -17.79 26.44
CA ARG A 77 -21.40 -17.20 26.67
C ARG A 77 -21.14 -16.01 25.75
N TYR A 78 -20.88 -14.86 26.34
CA TYR A 78 -20.43 -13.68 25.59
C TYR A 78 -18.98 -13.83 25.14
N MET A 79 -18.71 -13.54 23.86
CA MET A 79 -17.39 -13.51 23.25
C MET A 79 -17.32 -12.36 22.23
N GLU A 80 -16.51 -11.35 22.50
CA GLU A 80 -16.45 -10.09 21.74
C GLU A 80 -16.33 -10.27 20.21
N LEU A 81 -15.51 -11.22 19.77
CA LEU A 81 -15.26 -11.46 18.33
C LEU A 81 -16.23 -12.47 17.68
N GLN A 82 -17.18 -13.03 18.44
CA GLN A 82 -18.12 -14.03 17.94
C GLN A 82 -19.40 -13.36 17.42
N THR A 83 -19.51 -13.24 16.10
CA THR A 83 -20.61 -12.52 15.43
C THR A 83 -21.49 -13.42 14.55
N SER A 84 -21.13 -14.70 14.33
CA SER A 84 -21.92 -15.64 13.50
C SER A 84 -23.17 -16.12 14.22
N LEU A 85 -24.33 -16.00 13.57
CA LEU A 85 -25.59 -16.53 14.09
C LEU A 85 -25.63 -18.06 14.10
N THR A 86 -25.02 -18.73 13.09
CA THR A 86 -24.89 -20.19 13.07
C THR A 86 -24.17 -20.70 14.32
N VAL A 87 -23.02 -20.09 14.67
CA VAL A 87 -22.30 -20.46 15.89
C VAL A 87 -23.06 -20.11 17.15
N LEU A 88 -23.87 -19.04 17.11
CA LEU A 88 -24.74 -18.69 18.25
C LEU A 88 -25.77 -19.78 18.48
N LEU A 89 -26.50 -20.25 17.45
CA LEU A 89 -27.48 -21.33 17.58
C LEU A 89 -26.83 -22.64 18.05
N GLU A 90 -25.73 -23.05 17.44
CA GLU A 90 -25.05 -24.31 17.76
C GLU A 90 -24.41 -24.35 19.17
N LYS A 91 -23.75 -23.27 19.57
CA LYS A 91 -22.85 -23.23 20.75
C LYS A 91 -23.26 -22.29 21.84
N GLY A 92 -24.23 -21.41 21.56
CA GLY A 92 -24.67 -20.39 22.49
C GLY A 92 -23.64 -19.29 22.76
N THR A 93 -22.62 -19.15 21.88
CA THR A 93 -21.65 -18.07 21.98
C THR A 93 -22.07 -16.89 21.12
N TYR A 94 -22.00 -15.69 21.68
CA TYR A 94 -22.56 -14.48 21.05
C TYR A 94 -21.77 -13.22 21.39
N ASN A 95 -22.02 -12.13 20.65
CA ASN A 95 -21.61 -10.77 21.00
C ASN A 95 -22.81 -9.81 20.89
N CYS A 96 -22.57 -8.51 21.04
CA CYS A 96 -23.61 -7.49 20.97
C CYS A 96 -24.32 -7.48 19.60
N VAL A 97 -23.62 -7.72 18.50
CA VAL A 97 -24.20 -7.73 17.16
C VAL A 97 -25.07 -8.98 16.94
N SER A 98 -24.53 -10.18 17.20
CA SER A 98 -25.29 -11.41 16.96
C SER A 98 -26.51 -11.55 17.89
N SER A 99 -26.43 -11.11 19.15
CA SER A 99 -27.59 -11.10 20.04
C SER A 99 -28.64 -10.05 19.63
N ALA A 100 -28.23 -8.87 19.18
CA ALA A 100 -29.17 -7.85 18.70
C ALA A 100 -29.87 -8.28 17.39
N VAL A 101 -29.12 -8.89 16.44
CA VAL A 101 -29.72 -9.44 15.22
C VAL A 101 -30.71 -10.55 15.56
N LEU A 102 -30.34 -11.52 16.40
CA LEU A 102 -31.26 -12.59 16.78
C LEU A 102 -32.53 -12.05 17.49
N TYR A 103 -32.38 -11.10 18.42
CA TYR A 103 -33.50 -10.44 19.07
C TYR A 103 -34.44 -9.76 18.05
N MET A 104 -33.87 -9.05 17.08
CA MET A 104 -34.65 -8.43 15.99
C MET A 104 -35.40 -9.49 15.17
N LEU A 105 -34.76 -10.61 14.80
CA LEU A 105 -35.42 -11.69 14.03
C LEU A 105 -36.63 -12.26 14.79
N LEU A 106 -36.46 -12.61 16.07
CA LEU A 106 -37.49 -13.19 16.89
C LEU A 106 -38.68 -12.22 17.13
N THR A 107 -38.37 -10.96 17.43
CA THR A 107 -39.39 -9.93 17.65
C THR A 107 -40.13 -9.58 16.36
N ARG A 108 -39.47 -9.54 15.23
CA ARG A 108 -40.11 -9.36 13.91
C ARG A 108 -41.03 -10.53 13.58
N GLY A 109 -40.64 -11.76 13.93
CA GLY A 109 -41.47 -12.96 13.74
C GLY A 109 -42.79 -12.91 14.49
N ILE A 110 -42.85 -12.30 15.66
CA ILE A 110 -44.06 -12.12 16.46
C ILE A 110 -44.79 -10.79 16.18
N GLY A 111 -44.41 -10.11 15.10
CA GLY A 111 -45.09 -8.87 14.64
C GLY A 111 -44.74 -7.60 15.43
N MET A 112 -43.65 -7.60 16.19
CA MET A 112 -43.20 -6.42 16.93
C MET A 112 -42.32 -5.50 16.10
N PRO A 113 -42.53 -4.17 16.11
CA PRO A 113 -41.63 -3.22 15.51
C PRO A 113 -40.35 -3.09 16.38
N VAL A 114 -39.21 -3.41 15.83
CA VAL A 114 -37.88 -3.28 16.49
C VAL A 114 -36.88 -2.77 15.47
N HIS A 115 -35.99 -1.89 15.90
CA HIS A 115 -34.84 -1.49 15.10
C HIS A 115 -33.56 -1.56 15.91
N GLY A 116 -32.43 -1.57 15.20
CA GLY A 116 -31.12 -1.54 15.84
C GLY A 116 -30.75 -0.15 16.33
N VAL A 117 -29.89 -0.09 17.33
CA VAL A 117 -29.28 1.14 17.81
C VAL A 117 -27.75 0.93 17.77
N LEU A 118 -27.06 1.86 17.14
CA LEU A 118 -25.60 1.86 17.04
C LEU A 118 -25.03 3.01 17.86
N THR A 119 -24.04 2.70 18.66
CA THR A 119 -23.13 3.67 19.31
C THR A 119 -21.72 3.49 18.74
N LYS A 120 -20.73 4.20 19.27
CA LYS A 120 -19.37 4.11 18.78
C LYS A 120 -18.81 2.68 18.76
N ASP A 121 -19.05 1.93 19.83
CA ASP A 121 -18.41 0.61 20.04
C ASP A 121 -19.42 -0.49 20.40
N HIS A 122 -20.74 -0.23 20.24
CA HIS A 122 -21.77 -1.15 20.71
C HIS A 122 -23.05 -1.09 19.87
N ALA A 123 -23.76 -2.21 19.78
CA ALA A 123 -25.06 -2.34 19.15
C ALA A 123 -26.06 -3.00 20.09
N PHE A 124 -27.30 -2.50 20.10
CA PHE A 124 -28.42 -3.03 20.85
C PHE A 124 -29.73 -2.77 20.09
N CYS A 125 -30.90 -3.10 20.66
CA CYS A 125 -32.18 -2.91 20.01
C CYS A 125 -33.04 -1.83 20.71
N HIS A 126 -33.98 -1.28 19.96
CA HIS A 126 -34.99 -0.35 20.47
C HIS A 126 -36.38 -0.73 19.96
N ILE A 127 -37.33 -0.84 20.89
CA ILE A 127 -38.74 -0.98 20.59
C ILE A 127 -39.32 0.44 20.58
N PRO A 128 -39.86 0.94 19.44
CA PRO A 128 -40.41 2.29 19.37
C PRO A 128 -41.67 2.43 20.23
N ALA A 129 -41.97 3.66 20.60
CA ALA A 129 -43.18 3.98 21.33
C ALA A 129 -44.43 3.52 20.57
N VAL A 130 -45.36 2.88 21.30
CA VAL A 130 -46.66 2.48 20.76
C VAL A 130 -47.76 3.00 21.71
N GLY A 131 -48.61 3.87 21.21
CA GLY A 131 -49.61 4.54 22.02
C GLY A 131 -49.00 5.51 23.05
N GLU A 132 -49.43 5.42 24.32
CA GLU A 132 -48.95 6.25 25.42
C GLU A 132 -47.65 5.72 26.06
N SER A 133 -47.20 4.52 25.69
CA SER A 133 -45.96 3.91 26.18
C SER A 133 -44.75 4.52 25.49
N GLY A 134 -43.79 4.99 26.25
CA GLY A 134 -42.49 5.46 25.72
C GLY A 134 -41.72 4.32 25.05
N GLY A 135 -40.80 4.65 24.11
CA GLY A 135 -39.91 3.66 23.50
C GLY A 135 -38.94 3.02 24.52
N VAL A 136 -38.55 1.77 24.30
CA VAL A 136 -37.78 0.96 25.26
C VAL A 136 -36.49 0.48 24.60
N ASP A 137 -35.36 0.75 25.25
CA ASP A 137 -34.07 0.19 24.85
C ASP A 137 -33.92 -1.24 25.38
N VAL A 138 -33.41 -2.12 24.54
CA VAL A 138 -33.20 -3.53 24.87
C VAL A 138 -31.72 -3.89 24.67
N GLU A 139 -31.00 -3.97 25.78
CA GLU A 139 -29.62 -4.40 25.83
C GLU A 139 -29.54 -5.93 25.79
N THR A 140 -29.33 -6.46 24.60
CA THR A 140 -29.43 -7.89 24.32
C THR A 140 -28.29 -8.76 24.86
N THR A 141 -27.23 -8.16 25.37
CA THR A 141 -26.08 -8.91 25.91
C THR A 141 -26.27 -9.38 27.35
N THR A 142 -27.32 -8.98 28.01
CA THR A 142 -27.63 -9.39 29.38
C THR A 142 -29.14 -9.73 29.57
N LYS A 143 -29.42 -10.76 30.37
CA LYS A 143 -30.78 -11.19 30.67
C LYS A 143 -31.65 -10.05 31.23
N HIS A 144 -31.05 -9.13 31.98
CA HIS A 144 -31.75 -8.00 32.63
C HIS A 144 -31.67 -6.71 31.78
N GLY A 145 -31.40 -6.82 30.48
CA GLY A 145 -31.15 -5.69 29.58
C GLY A 145 -32.39 -4.99 29.07
N PHE A 146 -33.60 -5.47 29.42
CA PHE A 146 -34.87 -4.82 29.03
C PHE A 146 -35.05 -3.50 29.76
N ASP A 147 -35.41 -2.43 29.05
CA ASP A 147 -35.51 -1.07 29.55
C ASP A 147 -34.24 -0.58 30.26
N ALA A 148 -33.09 -0.83 29.64
CA ALA A 148 -31.79 -0.50 30.20
C ALA A 148 -31.62 1.00 30.52
N GLY A 149 -32.35 1.87 29.83
CA GLY A 149 -32.38 3.32 30.08
C GLY A 149 -32.90 3.70 31.47
N SER A 150 -33.89 2.96 31.99
CA SER A 150 -34.58 3.26 33.25
C SER A 150 -34.13 2.36 34.41
N ARG A 151 -33.72 1.12 34.13
CA ARG A 151 -33.40 0.11 35.14
C ARG A 151 -31.91 0.10 35.49
N ARG A 152 -31.57 0.43 36.76
CA ARG A 152 -30.19 0.40 37.24
C ARG A 152 -29.55 -0.99 37.15
N LEU A 153 -30.32 -2.04 37.50
CA LEU A 153 -29.84 -3.43 37.44
C LEU A 153 -29.39 -3.83 36.02
N ALA A 154 -30.09 -3.38 34.99
CA ALA A 154 -29.72 -3.64 33.61
C ALA A 154 -28.38 -2.99 33.23
N ARG A 155 -28.15 -1.75 33.65
CA ARG A 155 -26.89 -1.03 33.38
C ARG A 155 -25.70 -1.66 34.10
N ASP A 156 -25.88 -2.02 35.37
CA ASP A 156 -24.84 -2.66 36.20
C ASP A 156 -24.46 -4.05 35.62
N SER A 157 -25.47 -4.83 35.20
CA SER A 157 -25.28 -6.13 34.56
C SER A 157 -24.54 -6.05 33.21
N PHE A 158 -24.90 -5.06 32.40
CA PHE A 158 -24.19 -4.80 31.12
C PHE A 158 -22.72 -4.45 31.35
N THR A 159 -22.43 -3.50 32.24
CA THR A 159 -21.08 -3.06 32.55
C THR A 159 -20.20 -4.21 33.08
N ASN A 160 -20.74 -5.03 33.97
CA ASN A 160 -20.05 -6.18 34.54
C ASN A 160 -19.73 -7.27 33.49
N ARG A 161 -20.57 -7.42 32.47
CA ARG A 161 -20.45 -8.47 31.46
C ARG A 161 -19.56 -8.07 30.29
N THR A 162 -19.68 -6.83 29.80
CA THR A 162 -19.02 -6.35 28.58
C THR A 162 -17.78 -5.50 28.85
N GLY A 163 -17.66 -4.94 30.05
CA GLY A 163 -16.64 -3.93 30.38
C GLY A 163 -16.94 -2.53 29.84
N PHE A 164 -18.05 -2.34 29.11
CA PHE A 164 -18.48 -1.05 28.57
C PHE A 164 -19.52 -0.39 29.46
N ILE A 165 -19.57 0.93 29.45
CA ILE A 165 -20.62 1.69 30.15
C ILE A 165 -21.81 1.85 29.20
N TYR A 166 -22.99 1.40 29.62
CA TYR A 166 -24.23 1.63 28.86
C TYR A 166 -24.56 3.13 28.80
N VAL A 167 -24.72 3.65 27.59
CA VAL A 167 -25.06 5.06 27.34
C VAL A 167 -26.46 5.14 26.71
N PRO A 168 -27.51 5.40 27.48
CA PRO A 168 -28.88 5.37 26.97
C PRO A 168 -29.23 6.50 26.00
N ALA A 169 -28.59 7.64 26.13
CA ALA A 169 -28.78 8.79 25.24
C ALA A 169 -27.46 9.57 25.11
N GLY A 170 -27.02 9.84 23.88
CA GLY A 170 -25.84 10.63 23.66
C GLY A 170 -25.68 11.01 22.18
N ARG A 171 -24.82 11.98 21.89
CA ARG A 171 -24.53 12.49 20.53
C ARG A 171 -24.03 11.42 19.52
N GLN A 172 -23.70 10.22 20.00
CA GLN A 172 -23.19 9.11 19.17
C GLN A 172 -24.21 7.99 18.96
N ARG A 173 -25.44 8.12 19.53
CA ARG A 173 -26.52 7.17 19.31
C ARG A 173 -27.13 7.40 17.93
N ARG A 174 -27.38 6.32 17.19
CA ARG A 174 -28.04 6.34 15.89
C ARG A 174 -28.94 5.11 15.75
N ASP A 175 -30.20 5.34 15.43
CA ASP A 175 -31.10 4.28 15.08
C ASP A 175 -30.79 3.78 13.66
N ILE A 176 -30.84 2.46 13.46
CA ILE A 176 -30.47 1.78 12.23
C ILE A 176 -31.54 0.75 11.85
N GLY A 177 -31.76 0.60 10.54
CA GLY A 177 -32.69 -0.37 9.98
C GLY A 177 -32.19 -1.82 10.06
N GLU A 178 -33.02 -2.74 9.58
CA GLU A 178 -32.78 -4.18 9.60
C GLU A 178 -31.51 -4.56 8.81
N LYS A 179 -31.40 -4.05 7.58
CA LYS A 179 -30.21 -4.31 6.73
C LYS A 179 -28.92 -3.77 7.34
N GLU A 180 -28.99 -2.60 7.93
CA GLU A 180 -27.82 -2.00 8.54
C GLU A 180 -27.37 -2.78 9.78
N LEU A 181 -28.32 -3.26 10.63
CA LEU A 181 -28.00 -4.10 11.78
C LEU A 181 -27.36 -5.43 11.35
N ILE A 182 -27.91 -6.11 10.35
CA ILE A 182 -27.31 -7.33 9.76
C ILE A 182 -25.91 -7.03 9.21
N SER A 183 -25.72 -5.88 8.58
CA SER A 183 -24.45 -5.49 7.98
C SER A 183 -23.28 -5.39 8.97
N LEU A 184 -23.57 -5.25 10.28
CA LEU A 184 -22.55 -5.26 11.32
C LEU A 184 -21.88 -6.63 11.49
N ILE A 185 -22.59 -7.72 11.12
CA ILE A 185 -21.99 -9.07 11.06
C ILE A 185 -20.84 -9.07 10.05
N TYR A 186 -21.08 -8.54 8.84
CA TYR A 186 -20.02 -8.39 7.83
C TYR A 186 -18.87 -7.52 8.33
N GLN A 187 -19.16 -6.39 8.97
CA GLN A 187 -18.14 -5.48 9.49
C GLN A 187 -17.19 -6.18 10.48
N ASN A 188 -17.75 -6.97 11.41
CA ASN A 188 -16.98 -7.72 12.38
C ASN A 188 -16.13 -8.82 11.70
N ARG A 189 -16.70 -9.58 10.76
CA ARG A 189 -15.98 -10.60 9.98
C ARG A 189 -14.83 -9.99 9.17
N VAL A 190 -15.06 -8.88 8.50
CA VAL A 190 -14.02 -8.13 7.78
C VAL A 190 -12.87 -7.74 8.71
N SER A 191 -13.18 -7.23 9.90
CA SER A 191 -12.16 -6.86 10.89
C SER A 191 -11.32 -8.06 11.35
N VAL A 192 -11.93 -9.22 11.55
CA VAL A 192 -11.24 -10.46 11.92
C VAL A 192 -10.34 -10.95 10.79
N LEU A 193 -10.86 -10.97 9.55
CA LEU A 193 -10.12 -11.40 8.37
C LEU A 193 -8.91 -10.51 8.09
N GLN A 194 -9.06 -9.19 8.19
CA GLN A 194 -7.95 -8.26 8.00
C GLN A 194 -6.84 -8.49 9.04
N LYS A 195 -7.17 -8.74 10.29
CA LYS A 195 -6.20 -9.07 11.35
C LYS A 195 -5.49 -10.40 11.12
N SER A 196 -6.15 -11.38 10.51
CA SER A 196 -5.59 -12.71 10.19
C SER A 196 -4.92 -12.80 8.81
N GLY A 197 -4.99 -11.74 7.99
CA GLY A 197 -4.40 -11.70 6.65
C GLY A 197 -5.27 -12.26 5.53
N GLY A 198 -6.55 -12.52 5.77
CA GLY A 198 -7.56 -12.95 4.77
C GLY A 198 -8.11 -11.76 3.95
N TRP A 199 -7.22 -11.05 3.26
CA TRP A 199 -7.52 -9.77 2.63
C TRP A 199 -8.50 -9.83 1.47
N ASP A 200 -8.40 -10.84 0.61
CA ASP A 200 -9.27 -11.02 -0.55
C ASP A 200 -10.72 -11.32 -0.13
N GLU A 201 -10.89 -12.23 0.85
CA GLU A 201 -12.20 -12.51 1.45
C GLU A 201 -12.77 -11.27 2.16
N ALA A 202 -11.94 -10.53 2.89
CA ALA A 202 -12.35 -9.28 3.55
C ALA A 202 -12.89 -8.24 2.56
N VAL A 203 -12.29 -8.13 1.35
CA VAL A 203 -12.79 -7.25 0.29
C VAL A 203 -14.14 -7.73 -0.23
N GLY A 204 -14.33 -9.04 -0.45
CA GLY A 204 -15.61 -9.63 -0.87
C GLY A 204 -16.73 -9.33 0.14
N LEU A 205 -16.50 -9.62 1.42
CA LEU A 205 -17.48 -9.32 2.48
C LEU A 205 -17.78 -7.82 2.65
N SER A 206 -16.79 -6.95 2.40
CA SER A 206 -17.01 -5.50 2.41
C SER A 206 -17.91 -5.06 1.24
N LEU A 207 -17.79 -5.72 0.08
CA LEU A 207 -18.65 -5.49 -1.07
C LEU A 207 -20.09 -5.95 -0.77
N ASP A 208 -20.25 -7.15 -0.21
CA ASP A 208 -21.58 -7.68 0.17
C ASP A 208 -22.27 -6.76 1.18
N ARG A 209 -21.53 -6.28 2.18
CA ARG A 209 -22.02 -5.28 3.13
C ARG A 209 -22.51 -4.01 2.43
N TRP A 210 -21.74 -3.50 1.46
CA TRP A 210 -22.12 -2.30 0.73
C TRP A 210 -23.35 -2.53 -0.15
N VAL A 211 -23.42 -3.64 -0.88
CA VAL A 211 -24.60 -3.90 -1.74
C VAL A 211 -25.87 -4.17 -0.94
N LEU A 212 -25.74 -4.70 0.28
CA LEU A 212 -26.86 -4.88 1.20
C LEU A 212 -27.44 -3.54 1.68
N THR A 213 -26.59 -2.61 2.12
CA THR A 213 -27.03 -1.38 2.81
C THR A 213 -27.10 -0.17 1.90
N LYS A 214 -26.30 -0.11 0.84
CA LYS A 214 -26.12 1.05 -0.06
C LYS A 214 -25.78 2.36 0.66
N ASN A 215 -25.34 2.29 1.91
CA ASN A 215 -25.02 3.48 2.68
C ASN A 215 -23.56 3.92 2.48
N GLN A 216 -23.28 5.20 2.78
CA GLN A 216 -21.97 5.81 2.56
C GLN A 216 -20.88 5.21 3.48
N ALA A 217 -21.23 4.77 4.68
CA ALA A 217 -20.28 4.17 5.61
C ALA A 217 -19.73 2.83 5.06
N ALA A 218 -20.64 1.94 4.63
CA ALA A 218 -20.25 0.66 4.02
C ALA A 218 -19.45 0.86 2.72
N MET A 219 -19.77 1.87 1.92
CA MET A 219 -18.98 2.22 0.73
C MET A 219 -17.55 2.63 1.09
N LYS A 220 -17.38 3.48 2.12
CA LYS A 220 -16.04 3.87 2.59
C LYS A 220 -15.24 2.68 3.13
N ASP A 221 -15.90 1.79 3.88
CA ASP A 221 -15.24 0.58 4.40
C ASP A 221 -14.82 -0.37 3.28
N TYR A 222 -15.63 -0.49 2.22
CA TYR A 222 -15.28 -1.26 1.02
C TYR A 222 -14.05 -0.65 0.31
N GLN A 223 -14.04 0.66 0.08
CA GLN A 223 -12.89 1.37 -0.50
C GLN A 223 -11.62 1.18 0.36
N LEU A 224 -11.76 1.26 1.68
CA LEU A 224 -10.63 1.03 2.60
C LEU A 224 -10.11 -0.41 2.53
N SER A 225 -10.99 -1.40 2.43
CA SER A 225 -10.61 -2.82 2.29
C SER A 225 -9.85 -3.06 0.99
N ILE A 226 -10.26 -2.44 -0.13
CA ILE A 226 -9.54 -2.48 -1.40
C ILE A 226 -8.12 -1.90 -1.23
N ARG A 227 -7.99 -0.71 -0.64
CA ARG A 227 -6.70 -0.06 -0.45
C ARG A 227 -5.77 -0.89 0.45
N ASN A 228 -6.28 -1.43 1.54
CA ASN A 228 -5.51 -2.26 2.46
C ASN A 228 -5.00 -3.55 1.78
N TYR A 229 -5.83 -4.20 0.97
CA TYR A 229 -5.39 -5.37 0.21
C TYR A 229 -4.33 -5.03 -0.83
N ALA A 230 -4.49 -3.92 -1.56
CA ALA A 230 -3.48 -3.44 -2.51
C ALA A 230 -2.14 -3.14 -1.80
N ILE A 231 -2.16 -2.51 -0.62
CA ILE A 231 -0.96 -2.28 0.21
C ILE A 231 -0.31 -3.61 0.59
N ASN A 232 -1.09 -4.59 1.04
CA ASN A 232 -0.57 -5.92 1.39
C ASN A 232 0.10 -6.62 0.19
N LEU A 233 -0.49 -6.51 -1.01
CA LEU A 233 0.11 -7.04 -2.23
C LEU A 233 1.41 -6.31 -2.58
N ASN A 234 1.48 -5.00 -2.39
CA ASN A 234 2.70 -4.21 -2.56
C ASN A 234 3.83 -4.66 -1.60
N GLU A 235 3.53 -4.83 -0.32
CA GLU A 235 4.49 -5.32 0.68
C GLU A 235 5.05 -6.71 0.32
N LYS A 236 4.19 -7.58 -0.23
CA LYS A 236 4.57 -8.91 -0.71
C LYS A 236 5.27 -8.90 -2.08
N LYS A 237 5.55 -7.72 -2.66
CA LYS A 237 6.15 -7.55 -4.01
C LYS A 237 5.31 -8.15 -5.14
N ARG A 238 4.00 -8.29 -4.95
CA ARG A 238 3.03 -8.80 -5.94
C ARG A 238 2.38 -7.63 -6.69
N HIS A 239 3.20 -6.71 -7.22
CA HIS A 239 2.76 -5.43 -7.78
C HIS A 239 1.79 -5.58 -8.94
N ALA A 240 2.11 -6.43 -9.93
CA ALA A 240 1.23 -6.66 -11.09
C ALA A 240 -0.14 -7.18 -10.66
N GLN A 241 -0.19 -8.13 -9.71
CA GLN A 241 -1.45 -8.62 -9.16
C GLN A 241 -2.24 -7.51 -8.46
N GLY A 242 -1.55 -6.63 -7.71
CA GLY A 242 -2.18 -5.49 -7.07
C GLY A 242 -2.80 -4.52 -8.08
N LEU A 243 -2.11 -4.23 -9.18
CA LEU A 243 -2.61 -3.37 -10.25
C LEU A 243 -3.84 -3.96 -10.95
N LEU A 244 -3.79 -5.24 -11.33
CA LEU A 244 -4.93 -5.94 -11.92
C LEU A 244 -6.13 -5.98 -10.97
N PHE A 245 -5.89 -6.22 -9.69
CA PHE A 245 -6.93 -6.17 -8.65
C PHE A 245 -7.56 -4.78 -8.54
N LEU A 246 -6.76 -3.69 -8.54
CA LEU A 246 -7.27 -2.32 -8.51
C LEU A 246 -8.11 -1.97 -9.74
N ASN A 247 -7.70 -2.42 -10.93
CA ASN A 247 -8.46 -2.23 -12.16
C ASN A 247 -9.84 -2.90 -12.08
N ASP A 248 -9.90 -4.09 -11.51
CA ASP A 248 -11.16 -4.81 -11.31
C ASP A 248 -12.04 -4.14 -10.25
N ALA A 249 -11.44 -3.64 -9.17
CA ALA A 249 -12.13 -2.85 -8.15
C ALA A 249 -12.72 -1.55 -8.72
N ALA A 250 -11.98 -0.86 -9.59
CA ALA A 250 -12.43 0.37 -10.23
C ALA A 250 -13.68 0.18 -11.09
N LYS A 251 -13.83 -0.97 -11.76
CA LYS A 251 -15.04 -1.30 -12.53
C LYS A 251 -16.28 -1.37 -11.63
N THR A 252 -16.14 -1.92 -10.41
CA THR A 252 -17.23 -2.02 -9.44
C THR A 252 -17.56 -0.68 -8.79
N LEU A 253 -16.54 0.15 -8.50
CA LEU A 253 -16.70 1.45 -7.85
C LEU A 253 -17.18 2.57 -8.79
N GLY A 254 -16.99 2.43 -10.10
CA GLY A 254 -17.36 3.44 -11.11
C GLY A 254 -16.39 4.63 -11.18
N LYS A 255 -16.82 5.73 -11.82
CA LYS A 255 -15.92 6.80 -12.30
C LYS A 255 -15.10 7.52 -11.21
N ASN A 256 -15.54 7.64 -10.00
CA ASN A 256 -14.85 8.42 -8.95
C ASN A 256 -14.26 7.50 -7.88
N HIS A 257 -13.57 6.45 -8.29
CA HIS A 257 -13.08 5.40 -7.39
C HIS A 257 -11.91 5.82 -6.47
N GLY A 258 -11.15 6.88 -6.78
CA GLY A 258 -10.04 7.36 -5.95
C GLY A 258 -8.87 6.37 -5.78
N LEU A 259 -8.64 5.47 -6.76
CA LEU A 259 -7.61 4.43 -6.68
C LEU A 259 -6.32 4.78 -7.43
N GLY A 260 -6.27 5.92 -8.14
CA GLY A 260 -5.12 6.29 -8.99
C GLY A 260 -3.82 6.49 -8.20
N ASP A 261 -3.90 7.04 -7.00
CA ASP A 261 -2.74 7.27 -6.13
C ASP A 261 -2.07 5.97 -5.68
N ILE A 262 -2.87 4.97 -5.28
CA ILE A 262 -2.32 3.67 -4.88
C ILE A 262 -1.86 2.86 -6.10
N ALA A 263 -2.52 2.97 -7.24
CA ALA A 263 -2.08 2.35 -8.48
C ALA A 263 -0.73 2.92 -8.92
N SER A 264 -0.55 4.24 -8.88
CA SER A 264 0.73 4.90 -9.15
C SER A 264 1.83 4.42 -8.20
N THR A 265 1.51 4.27 -6.92
CA THR A 265 2.47 3.75 -5.93
C THR A 265 2.89 2.31 -6.25
N LEU A 266 1.96 1.42 -6.58
CA LEU A 266 2.27 0.04 -6.91
C LEU A 266 3.13 -0.05 -8.18
N LEU A 267 2.75 0.67 -9.23
CA LEU A 267 3.48 0.69 -10.48
C LEU A 267 4.88 1.28 -10.32
N GLY A 268 5.01 2.41 -9.62
CA GLY A 268 6.31 3.00 -9.30
C GLY A 268 7.22 2.05 -8.52
N ASN A 269 6.68 1.35 -7.53
CA ASN A 269 7.43 0.36 -6.76
C ASN A 269 7.84 -0.85 -7.62
N ALA A 270 7.00 -1.29 -8.56
CA ALA A 270 7.33 -2.35 -9.50
C ALA A 270 8.51 -1.96 -10.40
N VAL A 271 8.48 -0.76 -10.97
CA VAL A 271 9.56 -0.21 -11.79
C VAL A 271 10.86 -0.10 -10.99
N VAL A 272 10.82 0.58 -9.84
CA VAL A 272 12.01 0.76 -8.98
C VAL A 272 12.59 -0.58 -8.51
N PHE A 273 11.74 -1.56 -8.20
CA PHE A 273 12.19 -2.90 -7.80
C PHE A 273 13.00 -3.58 -8.92
N ASN A 274 12.55 -3.48 -10.17
CA ASN A 274 13.25 -4.06 -11.32
C ASN A 274 14.52 -3.26 -11.68
N LEU A 275 14.47 -1.93 -11.65
CA LEU A 275 15.65 -1.09 -11.87
C LEU A 275 16.79 -1.38 -10.87
N ARG A 276 16.46 -1.58 -9.60
CA ARG A 276 17.45 -1.96 -8.56
C ARG A 276 18.11 -3.31 -8.81
N LYS A 277 17.44 -4.20 -9.54
CA LYS A 277 17.96 -5.51 -9.94
C LYS A 277 18.61 -5.52 -11.31
N ASN A 278 18.71 -4.38 -11.98
CA ASN A 278 19.12 -4.23 -13.37
C ASN A 278 18.25 -5.02 -14.38
N ASN A 279 17.00 -5.30 -14.04
CA ASN A 279 16.02 -5.90 -14.92
C ASN A 279 15.29 -4.80 -15.72
N ILE A 280 16.02 -4.19 -16.67
CA ILE A 280 15.53 -3.00 -17.39
C ILE A 280 14.34 -3.35 -18.28
N GLU A 281 14.43 -4.46 -19.02
CA GLU A 281 13.37 -4.92 -19.92
C GLU A 281 12.06 -5.22 -19.18
N GLU A 282 12.14 -5.83 -18.00
CA GLU A 282 10.96 -6.06 -17.15
C GLU A 282 10.36 -4.76 -16.62
N ALA A 283 11.22 -3.78 -16.28
CA ALA A 283 10.75 -2.46 -15.86
C ALA A 283 10.00 -1.75 -17.00
N ARG A 284 10.51 -1.84 -18.23
CA ARG A 284 9.91 -1.32 -19.45
C ARG A 284 8.59 -2.01 -19.77
N ALA A 285 8.57 -3.34 -19.76
CA ALA A 285 7.37 -4.13 -20.03
C ALA A 285 6.21 -3.81 -19.06
N ILE A 286 6.51 -3.53 -17.79
CA ILE A 286 5.51 -3.11 -16.80
C ILE A 286 4.89 -1.74 -17.17
N LEU A 287 5.67 -0.79 -17.67
CA LEU A 287 5.16 0.53 -18.07
C LEU A 287 4.38 0.49 -19.39
N GLU A 288 4.73 -0.42 -20.30
CA GLU A 288 4.11 -0.58 -21.61
C GLU A 288 2.85 -1.47 -21.56
N ASP A 289 2.62 -2.19 -20.46
CA ASP A 289 1.40 -2.98 -20.29
C ASP A 289 0.21 -2.06 -19.98
N GLU A 290 -0.63 -1.87 -20.99
CA GLU A 290 -1.84 -1.04 -20.92
C GLU A 290 -2.77 -1.47 -19.77
N ASN A 291 -2.82 -2.77 -19.45
CA ASN A 291 -3.67 -3.27 -18.35
C ASN A 291 -3.12 -2.86 -16.99
N LEU A 292 -1.81 -2.77 -16.81
CA LEU A 292 -1.22 -2.35 -15.53
C LEU A 292 -1.27 -0.84 -15.34
N GLY A 293 -1.19 -0.06 -16.43
CA GLY A 293 -1.19 1.39 -16.41
C GLY A 293 -2.56 2.08 -16.38
N ILE A 294 -3.68 1.34 -16.48
CA ILE A 294 -5.01 1.90 -16.76
C ILE A 294 -5.50 2.96 -15.76
N LEU A 295 -5.13 2.85 -14.49
CA LEU A 295 -5.50 3.77 -13.42
C LEU A 295 -4.45 4.83 -13.14
N VAL A 296 -3.30 4.77 -13.81
CA VAL A 296 -2.13 5.60 -13.53
C VAL A 296 -2.12 6.83 -14.42
N PRO A 297 -1.91 8.05 -13.88
CA PRO A 297 -1.82 9.26 -14.69
C PRO A 297 -0.67 9.21 -15.70
N ARG A 298 -0.88 9.81 -16.89
CA ARG A 298 0.09 9.78 -17.98
C ARG A 298 1.40 10.49 -17.65
N ASP A 299 1.34 11.57 -16.91
CA ASP A 299 2.52 12.30 -16.42
C ASP A 299 3.38 11.45 -15.47
N PHE A 300 2.74 10.65 -14.62
CA PHE A 300 3.44 9.69 -13.77
C PHE A 300 4.13 8.59 -14.60
N LEU A 301 3.46 8.04 -15.62
CA LEU A 301 4.04 7.06 -16.54
C LEU A 301 5.25 7.65 -17.27
N ALA A 302 5.13 8.88 -17.80
CA ALA A 302 6.23 9.58 -18.45
C ALA A 302 7.44 9.75 -17.52
N ALA A 303 7.23 10.14 -16.26
CA ALA A 303 8.30 10.25 -15.28
C ALA A 303 9.00 8.90 -15.03
N ARG A 304 8.26 7.80 -15.00
CA ARG A 304 8.87 6.45 -14.83
C ARG A 304 9.65 6.00 -16.06
N HIS A 305 9.24 6.38 -17.27
CA HIS A 305 10.05 6.16 -18.47
C HIS A 305 11.41 6.88 -18.38
N LEU A 306 11.42 8.14 -17.91
CA LEU A 306 12.69 8.85 -17.68
C LEU A 306 13.58 8.15 -16.66
N ASP A 307 13.03 7.55 -15.61
CA ASP A 307 13.83 6.77 -14.65
C ASP A 307 14.49 5.55 -15.30
N ILE A 308 13.82 4.88 -16.23
CA ILE A 308 14.39 3.76 -17.00
C ILE A 308 15.54 4.28 -17.87
N MET A 309 15.30 5.34 -18.66
CA MET A 309 16.32 5.91 -19.55
C MET A 309 17.55 6.36 -18.78
N ARG A 310 17.38 7.00 -17.62
CA ARG A 310 18.51 7.37 -16.73
C ARG A 310 19.30 6.15 -16.27
N ARG A 311 18.60 5.07 -15.94
CA ARG A 311 19.27 3.84 -15.49
C ARG A 311 20.03 3.16 -16.63
N GLU A 312 19.48 3.15 -17.83
CA GLU A 312 20.17 2.65 -19.04
C GLU A 312 21.45 3.44 -19.31
N LEU A 313 21.36 4.77 -19.23
CA LEU A 313 22.52 5.65 -19.37
C LEU A 313 23.61 5.33 -18.33
N GLU A 314 23.25 5.17 -17.06
CA GLU A 314 24.20 4.79 -16.00
C GLU A 314 24.89 3.45 -16.31
N ILE A 315 24.14 2.47 -16.80
CA ILE A 315 24.69 1.16 -17.18
C ILE A 315 25.68 1.31 -18.34
N THR A 316 25.34 2.09 -19.35
CA THR A 316 26.22 2.39 -20.49
C THR A 316 27.52 3.04 -20.00
N VAL A 317 27.44 4.07 -19.19
CA VAL A 317 28.59 4.78 -18.60
C VAL A 317 29.46 3.84 -17.76
N LEU A 318 28.88 3.01 -16.93
CA LEU A 318 29.62 2.02 -16.13
C LEU A 318 30.21 0.88 -16.99
N GLY A 319 29.62 0.63 -18.14
CA GLY A 319 30.04 -0.41 -19.09
C GLY A 319 31.24 -0.07 -19.94
N VAL A 320 31.73 1.18 -19.94
CA VAL A 320 32.88 1.63 -20.76
C VAL A 320 34.16 0.82 -20.48
N ARG A 321 34.77 0.25 -21.54
CA ARG A 321 35.97 -0.59 -21.44
C ARG A 321 37.08 -0.23 -22.42
N ASP A 322 36.77 0.51 -23.45
CA ASP A 322 37.68 0.91 -24.53
C ASP A 322 37.32 2.31 -25.06
N GLU A 323 38.14 2.83 -25.99
CA GLU A 323 37.96 4.16 -26.55
C GLU A 323 36.66 4.29 -27.36
N SER A 324 36.21 3.24 -28.03
CA SER A 324 34.97 3.26 -28.80
C SER A 324 33.77 3.39 -27.87
N SER A 325 33.68 2.57 -26.83
CA SER A 325 32.63 2.63 -25.82
C SER A 325 32.66 3.92 -24.99
N PHE A 326 33.85 4.48 -24.75
CA PHE A 326 34.00 5.79 -24.11
C PHE A 326 33.39 6.92 -24.96
N ARG A 327 33.70 6.97 -26.29
CA ARG A 327 33.16 7.98 -27.19
C ARG A 327 31.66 7.84 -27.37
N ALA A 328 31.13 6.61 -27.44
CA ALA A 328 29.70 6.34 -27.49
C ALA A 328 29.00 6.82 -26.22
N ALA A 329 29.53 6.48 -25.05
CA ALA A 329 28.93 6.91 -23.76
C ALA A 329 28.95 8.44 -23.60
N LEU A 330 29.95 9.16 -24.07
CA LEU A 330 29.98 10.64 -24.09
C LEU A 330 28.82 11.20 -24.95
N ALA A 331 28.65 10.64 -26.16
CA ALA A 331 27.57 11.06 -27.06
C ALA A 331 26.18 10.78 -26.43
N ASP A 332 26.00 9.63 -25.78
CA ASP A 332 24.75 9.28 -25.09
C ASP A 332 24.47 10.24 -23.90
N VAL A 333 25.52 10.65 -23.17
CA VAL A 333 25.38 11.62 -22.06
C VAL A 333 25.00 13.00 -22.58
N ASP A 334 25.61 13.46 -23.71
CA ASP A 334 25.27 14.73 -24.34
C ASP A 334 23.83 14.71 -24.91
N GLU A 335 23.41 13.61 -25.54
CA GLU A 335 22.04 13.44 -26.03
C GLU A 335 21.03 13.42 -24.90
N ALA A 336 21.37 12.79 -23.78
CA ALA A 336 20.51 12.73 -22.61
C ALA A 336 20.26 14.11 -21.98
N LEU A 337 21.26 14.99 -21.97
CA LEU A 337 21.10 16.39 -21.58
C LEU A 337 20.20 17.15 -22.58
N ALA A 338 20.49 17.00 -23.89
CA ALA A 338 19.74 17.69 -24.96
C ALA A 338 18.25 17.26 -25.01
N SER A 339 17.93 16.08 -24.51
CA SER A 339 16.58 15.51 -24.45
C SER A 339 15.90 15.63 -23.06
N ASP A 340 16.47 16.42 -22.16
CA ASP A 340 15.97 16.61 -20.76
C ASP A 340 15.84 15.29 -19.96
N ILE A 341 16.58 14.25 -20.33
CA ILE A 341 16.60 12.99 -19.58
C ILE A 341 17.39 13.17 -18.27
N ILE A 342 18.49 13.94 -18.34
CA ILE A 342 19.30 14.36 -17.19
C ILE A 342 19.42 15.88 -17.14
N ASP A 343 19.70 16.42 -15.96
CA ASP A 343 20.01 17.83 -15.78
C ASP A 343 21.51 18.12 -15.96
N ALA A 344 21.87 19.42 -15.96
CA ALA A 344 23.24 19.85 -16.13
C ALA A 344 24.19 19.28 -15.05
N GLY A 345 23.75 19.21 -13.79
CA GLY A 345 24.58 18.68 -12.70
C GLY A 345 24.90 17.20 -12.90
N LYS A 346 23.90 16.42 -13.36
CA LYS A 346 24.13 15.01 -13.67
C LYS A 346 25.01 14.82 -14.92
N TRP A 347 24.87 15.68 -15.91
CA TRP A 347 25.75 15.70 -17.08
C TRP A 347 27.20 15.98 -16.68
N GLU A 348 27.45 16.96 -15.82
CA GLU A 348 28.79 17.27 -15.30
C GLU A 348 29.40 16.08 -14.58
N GLU A 349 28.68 15.47 -13.65
CA GLU A 349 29.10 14.27 -12.91
C GLU A 349 29.51 13.12 -13.85
N LEU A 350 28.65 12.78 -14.82
CA LEU A 350 28.89 11.66 -15.74
C LEU A 350 30.04 11.96 -16.71
N SER A 351 30.16 13.19 -17.20
CA SER A 351 31.23 13.62 -18.08
C SER A 351 32.56 13.53 -17.38
N VAL A 352 32.72 14.10 -16.18
CA VAL A 352 33.98 14.00 -15.41
C VAL A 352 34.31 12.54 -15.10
N PHE A 353 33.35 11.74 -14.74
CA PHE A 353 33.56 10.31 -14.48
C PHE A 353 34.13 9.58 -15.71
N LEU A 354 33.52 9.79 -16.89
CA LEU A 354 33.95 9.16 -18.14
C LEU A 354 35.38 9.56 -18.51
N TRP A 355 35.68 10.86 -18.48
CA TRP A 355 37.02 11.37 -18.79
C TRP A 355 38.07 10.87 -17.79
N THR A 356 37.75 10.86 -16.50
CA THR A 356 38.62 10.31 -15.44
C THR A 356 38.95 8.85 -15.70
N ARG A 357 37.94 8.05 -15.98
CA ARG A 357 38.08 6.61 -16.21
C ARG A 357 38.93 6.32 -17.47
N GLU A 358 38.70 7.06 -18.56
CA GLU A 358 39.47 6.88 -19.78
C GLU A 358 40.90 7.37 -19.60
N ALA A 359 41.13 8.48 -18.92
CA ALA A 359 42.48 8.96 -18.58
C ALA A 359 43.24 7.94 -17.72
N GLN A 360 42.59 7.34 -16.73
CA GLN A 360 43.17 6.24 -15.94
C GLN A 360 43.51 5.04 -16.81
N ARG A 361 42.63 4.67 -17.73
CA ARG A 361 42.91 3.56 -18.68
C ARG A 361 44.11 3.82 -19.59
N LYS A 362 44.24 5.04 -20.08
CA LYS A 362 45.38 5.47 -20.90
C LYS A 362 46.70 5.53 -20.10
N SER A 363 46.60 5.77 -18.79
CA SER A 363 47.76 5.88 -17.90
C SER A 363 48.22 4.54 -17.29
N VAL A 364 47.68 3.41 -17.75
CA VAL A 364 48.08 2.07 -17.28
C VAL A 364 49.59 1.87 -17.53
N GLY A 365 50.31 1.34 -16.52
CA GLY A 365 51.74 1.16 -16.56
C GLY A 365 52.56 2.43 -16.25
N GLY A 366 51.94 3.51 -15.79
CA GLY A 366 52.58 4.76 -15.39
C GLY A 366 52.75 5.77 -16.52
N ASP A 367 52.07 5.58 -17.66
CA ASP A 367 52.08 6.55 -18.78
C ASP A 367 51.09 7.71 -18.51
N TRP A 368 51.39 8.52 -17.49
CA TRP A 368 50.61 9.68 -17.13
C TRP A 368 50.50 10.73 -18.24
N MET A 369 51.48 10.77 -19.15
CA MET A 369 51.47 11.65 -20.30
C MET A 369 50.31 11.34 -21.26
N ALA A 370 50.08 10.06 -21.53
CA ALA A 370 48.96 9.65 -22.38
C ALA A 370 47.61 10.05 -21.78
N GLY A 371 47.44 9.92 -20.44
CA GLY A 371 46.23 10.39 -19.74
C GLY A 371 46.08 11.91 -19.79
N TRP A 372 47.13 12.67 -19.53
CA TRP A 372 47.09 14.14 -19.60
C TRP A 372 46.79 14.64 -21.01
N LEU A 373 47.41 14.12 -22.04
CA LEU A 373 47.13 14.46 -23.44
C LEU A 373 45.67 14.19 -23.81
N LEU A 374 45.09 13.09 -23.31
CA LEU A 374 43.68 12.81 -23.50
C LEU A 374 42.80 13.90 -22.91
N LEU A 375 43.04 14.31 -21.65
CA LEU A 375 42.27 15.34 -20.99
C LEU A 375 42.30 16.68 -21.74
N LYS A 376 43.41 17.02 -22.38
CA LYS A 376 43.51 18.21 -23.24
C LYS A 376 42.66 18.18 -24.49
N THR A 377 42.14 17.02 -24.89
CA THR A 377 41.20 16.88 -26.00
C THR A 377 39.74 17.09 -25.63
N ALA A 378 39.44 17.24 -24.34
CA ALA A 378 38.06 17.43 -23.87
C ALA A 378 37.45 18.72 -24.43
N PRO A 379 36.15 18.76 -24.70
CA PRO A 379 35.45 19.97 -25.11
C PRO A 379 35.54 21.07 -24.04
N ARG A 380 35.46 22.33 -24.46
CA ARG A 380 35.44 23.47 -23.53
C ARG A 380 34.30 23.40 -22.49
N SER A 381 33.15 22.88 -22.88
CA SER A 381 32.02 22.65 -21.98
C SER A 381 32.35 21.75 -20.79
N THR A 382 33.22 20.76 -21.02
CA THR A 382 33.71 19.86 -19.96
C THR A 382 34.83 20.51 -19.15
N GLN A 383 35.70 21.29 -19.79
CA GLN A 383 36.86 21.93 -19.14
C GLN A 383 36.46 23.07 -18.17
N VAL A 384 35.23 23.58 -18.21
CA VAL A 384 34.77 24.63 -17.28
C VAL A 384 34.05 24.04 -16.03
N ILE A 385 33.97 22.73 -15.92
CA ILE A 385 33.43 22.05 -14.73
C ILE A 385 34.43 22.23 -13.57
N PRO A 386 33.97 22.61 -12.36
CA PRO A 386 34.89 22.90 -11.24
C PRO A 386 35.87 21.79 -10.90
N GLU A 387 35.44 20.53 -10.98
CA GLU A 387 36.26 19.35 -10.68
C GLU A 387 37.32 19.07 -11.77
N TRP A 388 37.21 19.70 -12.95
CA TRP A 388 38.12 19.47 -14.07
C TRP A 388 39.52 19.98 -13.80
N ASP A 389 39.62 21.14 -13.18
CA ASP A 389 40.93 21.77 -12.89
C ASP A 389 41.77 20.88 -11.95
N GLU A 390 41.15 20.25 -10.97
CA GLU A 390 41.83 19.33 -10.06
C GLU A 390 42.26 18.05 -10.77
N LEU A 391 41.39 17.49 -11.63
CA LEU A 391 41.69 16.33 -12.44
C LEU A 391 42.88 16.58 -13.38
N GLU A 392 42.80 17.66 -14.16
CA GLU A 392 43.86 18.02 -15.13
C GLU A 392 45.20 18.29 -14.43
N SER A 393 45.20 19.07 -13.35
CA SER A 393 46.40 19.40 -12.56
C SER A 393 47.05 18.14 -11.97
N THR A 394 46.24 17.17 -11.55
CA THR A 394 46.74 15.89 -11.02
C THR A 394 47.50 15.10 -12.10
N TYR A 395 46.93 15.01 -13.31
CA TYR A 395 47.57 14.30 -14.43
C TYR A 395 48.79 15.03 -14.96
N GLU A 396 48.75 16.35 -15.04
CA GLU A 396 49.90 17.19 -15.42
C GLU A 396 51.06 16.98 -14.46
N TYR A 397 50.79 17.08 -13.14
CA TYR A 397 51.84 16.88 -12.14
C TYR A 397 52.47 15.48 -12.26
N ASN A 398 51.70 14.42 -12.38
CA ASN A 398 52.20 13.06 -12.50
C ASN A 398 52.97 12.83 -13.80
N ALA A 399 52.60 13.46 -14.91
CA ALA A 399 53.33 13.44 -16.17
C ALA A 399 54.70 14.13 -16.01
N ILE A 400 54.76 15.31 -15.39
CA ILE A 400 56.00 16.01 -15.06
C ILE A 400 56.90 15.12 -14.18
N ILE A 401 56.39 14.54 -13.13
CA ILE A 401 57.12 13.64 -12.23
C ILE A 401 57.65 12.39 -12.99
N THR A 402 56.90 11.92 -13.98
CA THR A 402 57.38 10.80 -14.84
C THR A 402 58.61 11.20 -15.62
N TYR A 403 58.65 12.40 -16.23
CA TYR A 403 59.87 12.90 -16.90
C TYR A 403 61.02 13.10 -15.92
N HIS A 404 60.77 13.71 -14.74
CA HIS A 404 61.75 13.85 -13.68
C HIS A 404 62.37 12.51 -13.26
N ASN A 405 61.53 11.49 -13.00
CA ASN A 405 62.02 10.17 -12.59
C ASN A 405 62.85 9.47 -13.67
N ARG A 406 62.43 9.57 -14.94
CA ARG A 406 63.18 9.04 -16.09
C ARG A 406 64.52 9.77 -16.24
N PHE A 407 64.55 11.10 -16.13
CA PHE A 407 65.77 11.92 -16.12
C PHE A 407 66.68 11.48 -14.96
N ALA A 408 66.20 11.44 -13.75
CA ALA A 408 66.96 11.03 -12.57
C ALA A 408 67.56 9.60 -12.70
N ALA A 409 66.77 8.69 -13.29
CA ALA A 409 67.24 7.32 -13.56
C ALA A 409 68.37 7.30 -14.60
N ALA A 410 68.25 8.05 -15.69
CA ALA A 410 69.32 8.16 -16.72
C ALA A 410 70.62 8.81 -16.14
N MET A 411 70.43 9.84 -15.29
CA MET A 411 71.57 10.48 -14.61
C MET A 411 72.30 9.52 -13.65
N ARG A 412 71.56 8.73 -12.86
CA ARG A 412 72.12 7.69 -11.98
C ARG A 412 72.94 6.63 -12.76
N GLN A 413 72.48 6.31 -13.97
CA GLN A 413 73.13 5.38 -14.88
C GLN A 413 74.27 6.02 -15.69
N LYS A 414 74.59 7.29 -15.45
CA LYS A 414 75.63 8.08 -16.18
C LYS A 414 75.35 8.21 -17.69
N ARG A 415 74.09 8.12 -18.11
CA ARG A 415 73.67 8.26 -19.52
C ARG A 415 73.25 9.71 -19.78
N VAL A 416 74.24 10.61 -19.84
CA VAL A 416 73.98 12.06 -19.90
C VAL A 416 73.21 12.47 -21.16
N ASP A 417 73.51 11.90 -22.33
CA ASP A 417 72.75 12.20 -23.55
C ASP A 417 71.31 11.72 -23.51
N ALA A 418 71.04 10.61 -22.87
CA ALA A 418 69.71 10.13 -22.69
C ALA A 418 68.91 11.03 -21.68
N ALA A 419 69.58 11.47 -20.60
CA ALA A 419 69.03 12.40 -19.64
C ALA A 419 68.65 13.74 -20.29
N SER A 420 69.56 14.28 -21.13
CA SER A 420 69.34 15.52 -21.88
C SER A 420 68.14 15.42 -22.83
N ARG A 421 68.02 14.30 -23.56
CA ARG A 421 66.84 14.10 -24.44
C ARG A 421 65.54 14.03 -23.66
N ILE A 422 65.44 13.24 -22.58
CA ILE A 422 64.28 13.12 -21.75
C ILE A 422 63.88 14.48 -21.17
N LEU A 423 64.86 15.25 -20.71
CA LEU A 423 64.58 16.56 -20.12
C LEU A 423 64.09 17.56 -21.19
N ASN A 424 64.68 17.57 -22.39
CA ASN A 424 64.21 18.43 -23.48
C ASN A 424 62.79 18.06 -23.93
N GLU A 425 62.50 16.76 -24.08
CA GLU A 425 61.14 16.30 -24.36
C GLU A 425 60.11 16.76 -23.29
N GLY A 426 60.50 16.65 -22.01
CA GLY A 426 59.63 17.10 -20.90
C GLY A 426 59.43 18.61 -20.90
N LEU A 427 60.47 19.40 -21.15
CA LEU A 427 60.38 20.87 -21.20
C LEU A 427 59.66 21.39 -22.45
N GLU A 428 59.62 20.64 -23.52
CA GLU A 428 58.81 20.95 -24.70
C GLU A 428 57.31 20.86 -24.38
N GLN A 429 56.93 19.86 -23.59
CA GLN A 429 55.53 19.67 -23.17
C GLN A 429 55.13 20.55 -21.97
N PHE A 430 56.07 20.79 -21.05
CA PHE A 430 55.83 21.53 -19.79
C PHE A 430 56.89 22.64 -19.61
N PRO A 431 56.86 23.70 -20.44
CA PRO A 431 57.91 24.74 -20.46
C PRO A 431 58.03 25.49 -19.13
N ASP A 432 56.92 25.65 -18.41
CA ASP A 432 56.81 26.39 -17.14
C ASP A 432 57.06 25.50 -15.90
N SER A 433 57.40 24.23 -16.07
CA SER A 433 57.60 23.32 -14.95
C SER A 433 58.84 23.70 -14.13
N SER A 434 58.64 24.03 -12.87
CA SER A 434 59.71 24.32 -11.90
C SER A 434 60.54 23.07 -11.61
N VAL A 435 59.95 21.87 -11.62
CA VAL A 435 60.62 20.59 -11.40
C VAL A 435 61.64 20.32 -12.53
N LEU A 436 61.19 20.38 -13.79
CA LEU A 436 62.05 20.13 -14.95
C LEU A 436 63.10 21.26 -15.15
N SER A 437 62.76 22.49 -14.79
CA SER A 437 63.72 23.61 -14.78
C SER A 437 64.84 23.41 -13.76
N ALA A 438 64.56 22.85 -12.60
CA ALA A 438 65.55 22.46 -11.60
C ALA A 438 66.44 21.32 -12.13
N ASP A 439 65.85 20.31 -12.81
CA ASP A 439 66.62 19.25 -13.49
C ASP A 439 67.57 19.79 -14.55
N LYS A 440 67.13 20.81 -15.31
CA LYS A 440 67.98 21.47 -16.34
C LYS A 440 69.16 22.17 -15.70
N LYS A 441 69.00 22.78 -14.53
CA LYS A 441 70.10 23.38 -13.79
C LYS A 441 71.09 22.32 -13.33
N LEU A 442 70.58 21.21 -12.74
CA LEU A 442 71.42 20.10 -12.31
C LEU A 442 72.20 19.47 -13.44
N LEU A 443 71.69 19.39 -14.67
CA LEU A 443 72.39 18.88 -15.86
C LEU A 443 73.49 19.82 -16.28
N ARG A 444 73.36 21.14 -16.17
CA ARG A 444 74.37 22.16 -16.53
C ARG A 444 75.48 22.28 -15.51
N GLU A 445 75.24 22.02 -14.23
CA GLU A 445 76.18 22.14 -13.12
C GLU A 445 77.14 20.90 -13.01
N ARG A 446 76.89 19.86 -13.79
CA ARG A 446 77.81 18.74 -13.84
C ARG A 446 78.86 18.94 -14.94
N PRO A 447 80.21 18.87 -14.62
CA PRO A 447 81.32 19.00 -15.56
C PRO A 447 81.38 17.80 -16.51
#